data_e135858c8a6b764f99c5d93178cc0959
#
_entry.id   e135858c8a6b764f99c5d93178cc0959
#
_cell.length_a   1.000
_cell.length_b   1.000
_cell.length_c   1.000
_cell.angle_alpha   90.00
_cell.angle_beta   90.00
_cell.angle_gamma   90.00
#
_symmetry.space_group_name_H-M   'P 1'
#
loop_
_entity.id
_entity.type
_entity.pdbx_description
1 polymer ?
#
loop_
_entity_poly.entity_id
_entity_poly.type
_entity_poly.pdbx_seq_one_letter_code
_entity_poly.pdbx_strand_id
1 'polypeptide(L)'
;MLNGMFTSYRSPVKIVKSTVHFAVLTVLILSLTALIGFSFQLKSNEKSSVYVYASPNQKENVTITALFNRLGKADMGKTLLNDAIDKLSSNHPNLRVNLNYTELHDLPHDATKDEILKRISNHTHVDIVLLDQIWLGESAQKGLLTELTNYTEKWGRAPELYQSNLAGGVYKGKIFGIWFETDVRGMWLWKDLLNQANIDPNMLTTWEGYIAAAKKLNSTLRPQGIEGVHLTGASHSPDVWYPYLWMLGGDIIKQKSGHPTKGTYWFPAYNSTEGVKAMQFIKAQVDADIKPQKIPMGIGEADYKFAANRKFAVMIEGSWMPNAWSNLTKQQIDNIGFIPMFPVPDNKTKTSTMMGGWELSIPATSSHKQLAWEIIENMLKPEVLSPWLAKQGFLPTQITLGQDTNAYANHLRKSIPYYDDMISMIPNGRARPNIPEYQAIAEHVRQALDEVFYGTKEPKQALDDAAAKSAKALGW
;
A
#
# COMPACT_ATOMS: atom_id res chain seq x y z
N MET A 1 0.36 -54.41 -0.95
CA MET A 1 1.61 -55.19 -0.83
C MET A 1 2.76 -54.19 -0.80
N LEU A 2 3.46 -54.23 0.36
CA LEU A 2 4.86 -53.99 0.61
C LEU A 2 5.41 -52.58 0.30
N ASN A 3 5.66 -51.77 1.30
CA ASN A 3 6.72 -51.75 2.33
C ASN A 3 8.07 -51.21 1.84
N GLY A 4 8.50 -50.17 2.51
CA GLY A 4 9.86 -49.92 2.99
C GLY A 4 10.55 -48.76 2.24
N MET A 5 11.29 -47.85 2.81
CA MET A 5 12.04 -47.84 4.07
C MET A 5 12.46 -46.39 4.39
N PHE A 6 12.32 -46.03 5.65
CA PHE A 6 12.98 -44.86 6.25
C PHE A 6 14.45 -45.16 6.48
N THR A 7 15.33 -44.21 6.19
CA THR A 7 16.67 -44.18 6.84
C THR A 7 16.95 -42.77 7.34
N SER A 8 17.02 -42.69 8.65
CA SER A 8 17.50 -41.58 9.46
C SER A 8 19.03 -41.50 9.44
N TYR A 9 19.58 -40.30 9.29
CA TYR A 9 20.98 -40.03 9.68
C TYR A 9 20.99 -39.01 10.82
N ARG A 10 21.31 -39.49 12.02
CA ARG A 10 21.81 -38.71 13.16
C ARG A 10 23.32 -38.77 13.14
N SER A 11 23.97 -37.66 13.33
CA SER A 11 25.36 -37.56 13.76
C SER A 11 25.49 -36.62 14.96
N PRO A 12 26.37 -36.91 15.93
CA PRO A 12 26.30 -36.33 17.26
C PRO A 12 27.17 -35.09 17.42
N VAL A 13 26.63 -34.14 18.17
CA VAL A 13 27.35 -32.92 18.63
C VAL A 13 28.18 -33.32 19.87
N LYS A 14 29.50 -33.17 19.80
CA LYS A 14 30.41 -33.24 20.93
C LYS A 14 30.32 -32.00 21.81
N ILE A 15 29.93 -32.20 23.05
CA ILE A 15 29.99 -31.20 24.11
C ILE A 15 31.43 -31.25 24.68
N VAL A 16 32.12 -30.11 24.62
CA VAL A 16 33.35 -29.87 25.37
C VAL A 16 33.01 -29.02 26.58
N LYS A 17 33.05 -29.61 27.76
CA LYS A 17 33.03 -28.90 29.06
C LYS A 17 34.42 -28.34 29.33
N SER A 18 34.51 -27.07 29.60
CA SER A 18 35.68 -26.48 30.25
C SER A 18 35.22 -25.72 31.49
N THR A 19 35.66 -26.26 32.61
CA THR A 19 35.45 -25.74 33.97
C THR A 19 36.61 -24.80 34.27
N VAL A 20 36.35 -23.55 34.66
CA VAL A 20 37.36 -22.71 35.36
C VAL A 20 36.72 -21.93 36.51
N HIS A 21 37.41 -22.05 37.61
CA HIS A 21 37.13 -21.75 38.99
C HIS A 21 36.75 -20.32 39.36
N PHE A 22 35.90 -20.22 40.39
CA PHE A 22 35.63 -19.08 41.25
C PHE A 22 36.89 -18.58 41.95
N ALA A 23 37.06 -17.27 42.03
CA ALA A 23 37.76 -16.63 43.12
C ALA A 23 37.04 -15.34 43.54
N VAL A 24 36.45 -15.41 44.73
CA VAL A 24 35.87 -14.26 45.49
C VAL A 24 37.02 -13.51 46.11
N LEU A 25 37.05 -12.20 45.95
CA LEU A 25 37.75 -11.34 46.91
C LEU A 25 36.95 -10.04 47.18
N THR A 26 36.40 -9.98 48.39
CA THR A 26 35.75 -8.82 48.99
C THR A 26 36.83 -7.97 49.63
N VAL A 27 36.88 -6.66 49.32
CA VAL A 27 37.53 -5.66 50.21
C VAL A 27 36.72 -4.37 50.21
N LEU A 28 36.14 -4.08 51.37
CA LEU A 28 35.69 -2.76 51.81
C LEU A 28 36.89 -1.87 52.08
N ILE A 29 36.87 -0.59 51.71
CA ILE A 29 37.40 0.55 52.53
C ILE A 29 36.74 1.85 52.07
N LEU A 30 36.35 2.62 53.03
CA LEU A 30 35.74 3.94 53.05
C LEU A 30 36.74 5.07 52.76
N SER A 31 36.20 6.14 52.18
CA SER A 31 36.45 7.58 52.41
C SER A 31 37.77 8.24 51.95
N LEU A 32 37.59 9.33 51.34
CA LEU A 32 38.13 10.70 51.38
C LEU A 32 38.68 11.25 50.04
N THR A 33 37.98 12.27 49.60
CA THR A 33 38.40 13.48 48.89
C THR A 33 39.86 13.62 48.42
N ALA A 34 40.09 13.89 47.13
CA ALA A 34 40.78 15.08 46.60
C ALA A 34 40.94 15.05 45.08
N LEU A 35 40.77 16.20 44.48
CA LEU A 35 41.07 16.57 43.10
C LEU A 35 42.40 15.98 42.58
N ILE A 36 42.39 15.45 41.37
CA ILE A 36 43.41 15.71 40.33
C ILE A 36 42.82 15.14 39.04
N GLY A 37 42.80 15.99 38.00
CA GLY A 37 42.33 15.61 36.65
C GLY A 37 43.29 14.66 35.94
N PHE A 38 42.72 13.66 35.29
CA PHE A 38 43.34 12.97 34.19
C PHE A 38 42.26 12.66 33.16
N SER A 39 42.36 13.34 32.03
CA SER A 39 41.57 13.06 30.83
C SER A 39 42.04 11.75 30.20
N PHE A 40 41.22 10.72 30.26
CA PHE A 40 41.33 9.58 29.36
C PHE A 40 40.34 9.76 28.20
N GLN A 41 40.88 10.06 27.04
CA GLN A 41 40.11 9.96 25.77
C GLN A 41 39.90 8.48 25.41
N LEU A 42 38.73 7.95 25.70
CA LEU A 42 38.23 6.75 25.02
C LEU A 42 37.46 7.20 23.79
N LYS A 43 38.03 6.97 22.63
CA LYS A 43 37.28 6.99 21.37
C LYS A 43 36.30 5.83 21.36
N SER A 44 35.04 6.07 21.70
CA SER A 44 33.94 5.20 21.34
C SER A 44 33.17 5.91 20.21
N ASN A 45 33.32 5.38 19.02
CA ASN A 45 32.47 5.71 17.88
C ASN A 45 31.15 4.93 18.04
N GLU A 46 30.25 5.47 18.77
CA GLU A 46 28.82 5.22 18.66
C GLU A 46 28.13 6.28 19.54
N LYS A 47 27.57 7.30 18.87
CA LYS A 47 26.64 8.23 19.52
C LYS A 47 25.31 7.51 19.73
N SER A 48 25.21 6.72 20.79
CA SER A 48 23.93 6.47 21.41
C SER A 48 23.50 7.79 22.04
N SER A 49 22.49 8.44 21.50
CA SER A 49 21.83 9.57 22.13
C SER A 49 21.15 9.07 23.41
N VAL A 50 21.86 9.14 24.53
CA VAL A 50 21.27 8.98 25.86
C VAL A 50 20.44 10.23 26.10
N TYR A 51 19.11 10.09 26.07
CA TYR A 51 18.23 11.16 26.52
C TYR A 51 18.45 11.36 28.01
N VAL A 52 19.10 12.47 28.38
CA VAL A 52 19.16 12.93 29.76
C VAL A 52 17.81 13.58 30.07
N TYR A 53 16.97 12.87 30.80
CA TYR A 53 15.70 13.43 31.29
C TYR A 53 15.94 14.60 32.23
N ALA A 54 15.36 15.75 31.90
CA ALA A 54 15.40 16.94 32.70
C ALA A 54 14.66 16.75 34.05
N SER A 55 14.97 17.60 35.00
CA SER A 55 14.42 17.66 36.38
C SER A 55 12.89 17.44 36.44
N PRO A 56 12.35 16.84 37.55
CA PRO A 56 10.96 16.33 37.60
C PRO A 56 9.83 17.34 37.39
N ASN A 57 10.12 18.63 37.25
CA ASN A 57 9.12 19.69 37.13
C ASN A 57 9.11 20.47 35.81
N GLN A 58 9.94 20.13 34.83
CA GLN A 58 9.90 20.76 33.53
C GLN A 58 9.59 19.71 32.43
N LYS A 59 8.42 19.83 31.80
CA LYS A 59 8.09 19.01 30.61
C LYS A 59 9.04 19.38 29.49
N GLU A 60 9.69 18.36 28.91
CA GLU A 60 10.46 18.51 27.70
C GLU A 60 9.49 18.80 26.53
N ASN A 61 9.71 19.90 25.79
CA ASN A 61 8.92 20.27 24.64
C ASN A 61 9.65 19.83 23.37
N VAL A 62 9.04 18.94 22.60
CA VAL A 62 9.55 18.48 21.30
C VAL A 62 8.52 18.81 20.22
N THR A 63 8.99 19.27 19.08
CA THR A 63 8.13 19.46 17.91
C THR A 63 8.38 18.33 16.92
N ILE A 64 7.34 17.61 16.56
CA ILE A 64 7.33 16.61 15.49
C ILE A 64 6.70 17.22 14.25
N THR A 65 7.42 17.17 13.14
CA THR A 65 6.93 17.64 11.83
C THR A 65 6.48 16.46 10.99
N ALA A 66 5.22 16.47 10.58
CA ALA A 66 4.64 15.47 9.71
C ALA A 66 4.25 16.06 8.35
N LEU A 67 4.60 15.35 7.29
CA LEU A 67 4.30 15.71 5.90
C LEU A 67 3.46 14.61 5.26
N PHE A 68 2.18 14.88 5.07
CA PHE A 68 1.22 13.92 4.54
C PHE A 68 0.65 14.40 3.19
N ASN A 69 0.27 13.46 2.36
CA ASN A 69 -0.69 13.71 1.29
C ASN A 69 -2.11 13.59 1.84
N ARG A 70 -3.05 14.37 1.29
CA ARG A 70 -4.46 14.25 1.66
C ARG A 70 -5.01 12.89 1.26
N LEU A 71 -5.51 12.16 2.25
CA LEU A 71 -6.25 10.92 2.07
C LEU A 71 -7.70 11.16 2.47
N GLY A 72 -8.58 11.24 1.46
CA GLY A 72 -10.00 11.48 1.71
C GLY A 72 -10.30 12.90 2.22
N LYS A 73 -10.92 13.01 3.41
CA LYS A 73 -11.31 14.30 3.99
C LYS A 73 -10.11 15.06 4.56
N ALA A 74 -10.13 16.39 4.46
CA ALA A 74 -9.09 17.26 4.99
C ALA A 74 -8.85 17.04 6.49
N ASP A 75 -7.61 17.29 6.95
CA ASP A 75 -7.16 17.19 8.34
C ASP A 75 -7.31 15.81 9.02
N MET A 76 -7.72 14.77 8.28
CA MET A 76 -7.87 13.44 8.88
C MET A 76 -6.53 12.81 9.28
N GLY A 77 -5.46 13.07 8.54
CA GLY A 77 -4.10 12.66 8.93
C GLY A 77 -3.64 13.37 10.19
N LYS A 78 -3.97 14.66 10.33
CA LYS A 78 -3.69 15.43 11.56
C LYS A 78 -4.42 14.88 12.77
N THR A 79 -5.70 14.49 12.60
CA THR A 79 -6.48 13.88 13.68
C THR A 79 -5.84 12.57 14.14
N LEU A 80 -5.49 11.68 13.21
CA LEU A 80 -4.83 10.41 13.51
C LEU A 80 -3.50 10.59 14.26
N LEU A 81 -2.69 11.57 13.85
CA LEU A 81 -1.43 11.90 14.50
C LEU A 81 -1.64 12.46 15.92
N ASN A 82 -2.62 13.33 16.12
CA ASN A 82 -2.94 13.87 17.44
C ASN A 82 -3.41 12.75 18.39
N ASP A 83 -4.29 11.87 17.94
CA ASP A 83 -4.76 10.72 18.75
C ASP A 83 -3.58 9.80 19.14
N ALA A 84 -2.60 9.61 18.24
CA ALA A 84 -1.39 8.84 18.51
C ALA A 84 -0.45 9.55 19.51
N ILE A 85 -0.32 10.87 19.41
CA ILE A 85 0.48 11.70 20.32
C ILE A 85 -0.16 11.73 21.72
N ASP A 86 -1.48 11.79 21.82
CA ASP A 86 -2.19 11.75 23.11
C ASP A 86 -1.96 10.40 23.81
N LYS A 87 -1.95 9.29 23.04
CA LYS A 87 -1.57 7.97 23.57
C LYS A 87 -0.12 7.92 24.03
N LEU A 88 0.80 8.55 23.31
CA LEU A 88 2.20 8.65 23.68
C LEU A 88 2.36 9.41 25.01
N SER A 89 1.64 10.51 25.19
CA SER A 89 1.69 11.36 26.39
C SER A 89 1.33 10.59 27.66
N SER A 90 0.51 9.54 27.56
CA SER A 90 0.17 8.67 28.69
C SER A 90 1.37 7.84 29.18
N ASN A 91 2.30 7.50 28.29
CA ASN A 91 3.51 6.74 28.59
C ASN A 91 4.70 7.64 28.94
N HIS A 92 4.65 8.92 28.53
CA HIS A 92 5.70 9.91 28.72
C HIS A 92 5.16 11.19 29.41
N PRO A 93 4.80 11.14 30.70
CA PRO A 93 4.12 12.25 31.39
C PRO A 93 4.95 13.55 31.43
N ASN A 94 6.27 13.45 31.30
CA ASN A 94 7.20 14.58 31.29
C ASN A 94 7.52 15.09 29.85
N LEU A 95 6.92 14.50 28.82
CA LEU A 95 7.09 14.92 27.43
C LEU A 95 5.85 15.67 26.95
N ARG A 96 6.07 16.79 26.28
CA ARG A 96 5.04 17.50 25.51
C ARG A 96 5.45 17.51 24.05
N VAL A 97 4.65 16.83 23.22
CA VAL A 97 4.84 16.82 21.76
C VAL A 97 3.94 17.87 21.12
N ASN A 98 4.54 18.77 20.35
CA ASN A 98 3.85 19.71 19.49
C ASN A 98 3.86 19.15 18.05
N LEU A 99 2.70 19.10 17.40
CA LEU A 99 2.60 18.64 16.02
C LEU A 99 2.66 19.83 15.05
N ASN A 100 3.68 19.83 14.17
CA ASN A 100 3.72 20.66 12.97
C ASN A 100 3.27 19.82 11.78
N TYR A 101 2.04 20.01 11.31
CA TYR A 101 1.43 19.18 10.27
C TYR A 101 1.31 19.94 8.95
N THR A 102 1.78 19.33 7.88
CA THR A 102 1.58 19.80 6.51
C THR A 102 0.84 18.74 5.72
N GLU A 103 -0.26 19.11 5.09
CA GLU A 103 -1.02 18.26 4.17
C GLU A 103 -0.87 18.80 2.76
N LEU A 104 -0.34 17.96 1.85
CA LEU A 104 -0.31 18.29 0.43
C LEU A 104 -1.64 17.93 -0.20
N HIS A 105 -2.18 18.84 -0.97
CA HIS A 105 -3.43 18.69 -1.69
C HIS A 105 -3.39 19.47 -3.01
N ASP A 106 -4.33 19.18 -3.91
CA ASP A 106 -4.49 19.86 -5.19
C ASP A 106 -3.29 19.74 -6.15
N LEU A 107 -2.41 18.76 -5.90
CA LEU A 107 -1.31 18.42 -6.80
C LEU A 107 -1.61 17.10 -7.52
N PRO A 108 -1.23 16.97 -8.80
CA PRO A 108 -1.17 15.68 -9.46
C PRO A 108 -0.28 14.71 -8.69
N HIS A 109 -0.57 13.41 -8.79
CA HIS A 109 0.12 12.37 -8.02
C HIS A 109 1.66 12.43 -8.13
N ASP A 110 2.20 12.59 -9.35
CA ASP A 110 3.65 12.70 -9.57
C ASP A 110 4.23 14.00 -8.99
N ALA A 111 3.52 15.11 -9.10
CA ALA A 111 3.96 16.38 -8.51
C ALA A 111 3.93 16.32 -6.97
N THR A 112 2.99 15.58 -6.39
CA THR A 112 2.96 15.31 -4.95
C THR A 112 4.21 14.55 -4.51
N LYS A 113 4.58 13.48 -5.25
CA LYS A 113 5.82 12.74 -5.00
C LYS A 113 7.03 13.66 -5.03
N ASP A 114 7.17 14.44 -6.10
CA ASP A 114 8.35 15.30 -6.30
C ASP A 114 8.47 16.34 -5.19
N GLU A 115 7.37 16.91 -4.74
CA GLU A 115 7.37 17.86 -3.61
C GLU A 115 7.73 17.17 -2.28
N ILE A 116 7.23 15.96 -2.02
CA ILE A 116 7.61 15.18 -0.84
C ILE A 116 9.12 14.88 -0.87
N LEU A 117 9.62 14.32 -1.97
CA LEU A 117 11.03 13.95 -2.10
C LEU A 117 11.94 15.17 -1.96
N LYS A 118 11.56 16.31 -2.55
CA LYS A 118 12.27 17.57 -2.40
C LYS A 118 12.34 18.01 -0.94
N ARG A 119 11.23 17.97 -0.20
CA ARG A 119 11.20 18.38 1.22
C ARG A 119 12.06 17.48 2.09
N ILE A 120 11.96 16.15 1.96
CA ILE A 120 12.75 15.24 2.79
C ILE A 120 14.24 15.20 2.39
N SER A 121 14.61 15.63 1.17
CA SER A 121 16.01 15.74 0.73
C SER A 121 16.70 17.05 1.13
N ASN A 122 15.94 18.14 1.24
CA ASN A 122 16.49 19.48 1.47
C ASN A 122 16.71 19.83 2.95
N HIS A 123 16.89 18.81 3.82
CA HIS A 123 17.11 18.99 5.26
C HIS A 123 16.00 19.81 5.96
N THR A 124 14.81 19.91 5.39
CA THR A 124 13.65 20.40 6.12
C THR A 124 13.35 19.37 7.22
N HIS A 125 13.15 19.86 8.43
CA HIS A 125 12.92 19.01 9.61
C HIS A 125 11.56 18.29 9.45
N VAL A 126 11.54 17.19 8.73
CA VAL A 126 10.40 16.28 8.65
C VAL A 126 10.74 15.02 9.44
N ASP A 127 9.86 14.60 10.33
CA ASP A 127 10.06 13.45 11.19
C ASP A 127 9.19 12.25 10.78
N ILE A 128 7.98 12.50 10.26
CA ILE A 128 7.10 11.46 9.74
C ILE A 128 6.63 11.89 8.35
N VAL A 129 6.77 11.00 7.38
CA VAL A 129 6.29 11.22 6.02
C VAL A 129 5.34 10.11 5.59
N LEU A 130 4.28 10.49 4.87
CA LEU A 130 3.36 9.57 4.23
C LEU A 130 3.74 9.41 2.77
N LEU A 131 4.00 8.16 2.35
CA LEU A 131 4.38 7.82 0.98
C LEU A 131 3.36 6.85 0.37
N ASP A 132 3.06 7.01 -0.92
CA ASP A 132 2.47 5.91 -1.67
C ASP A 132 3.51 4.77 -1.77
N GLN A 133 3.06 3.55 -1.63
CA GLN A 133 3.90 2.34 -1.68
C GLN A 133 4.88 2.35 -2.87
N ILE A 134 4.45 2.83 -4.03
CA ILE A 134 5.28 2.85 -5.25
C ILE A 134 6.42 3.87 -5.23
N TRP A 135 6.47 4.76 -4.25
CA TRP A 135 7.54 5.74 -4.08
C TRP A 135 8.64 5.27 -3.11
N LEU A 136 8.36 4.23 -2.32
CA LEU A 136 9.28 3.76 -1.29
C LEU A 136 10.61 3.28 -1.87
N GLY A 137 10.59 2.48 -2.93
CA GLY A 137 11.81 1.93 -3.55
C GLY A 137 12.77 3.00 -4.04
N GLU A 138 12.24 4.06 -4.69
CA GLU A 138 13.02 5.21 -5.12
C GLU A 138 13.57 6.00 -3.93
N SER A 139 12.73 6.25 -2.93
CA SER A 139 13.10 7.02 -1.73
C SER A 139 14.18 6.31 -0.92
N ALA A 140 14.05 4.99 -0.73
CA ALA A 140 15.02 4.16 -0.03
C ALA A 140 16.35 4.06 -0.80
N GLN A 141 16.30 3.90 -2.13
CA GLN A 141 17.52 3.87 -2.96
C GLN A 141 18.29 5.17 -2.90
N LYS A 142 17.61 6.30 -2.84
CA LYS A 142 18.22 7.63 -2.70
C LYS A 142 18.74 7.92 -1.30
N GLY A 143 18.56 6.99 -0.34
CA GLY A 143 18.98 7.17 1.05
C GLY A 143 18.17 8.22 1.81
N LEU A 144 16.94 8.52 1.36
CA LEU A 144 16.09 9.55 1.95
C LEU A 144 15.30 9.05 3.17
N LEU A 145 15.26 7.73 3.40
CA LEU A 145 14.48 7.11 4.48
C LEU A 145 15.40 6.43 5.51
N THR A 146 14.95 6.42 6.74
CA THR A 146 15.54 5.64 7.83
C THR A 146 15.16 4.18 7.67
N GLU A 147 16.13 3.27 7.82
CA GLU A 147 15.84 1.84 7.92
C GLU A 147 15.07 1.54 9.21
N LEU A 148 13.93 0.90 9.09
CA LEU A 148 13.01 0.60 10.19
C LEU A 148 13.08 -0.86 10.67
N THR A 149 13.96 -1.70 10.11
CA THR A 149 14.04 -3.13 10.41
C THR A 149 14.18 -3.38 11.93
N ASN A 150 15.16 -2.75 12.58
CA ASN A 150 15.39 -2.89 14.02
C ASN A 150 14.22 -2.35 14.87
N TYR A 151 13.56 -1.29 14.42
CA TYR A 151 12.37 -0.76 15.10
C TYR A 151 11.22 -1.74 15.03
N THR A 152 10.98 -2.30 13.85
CA THR A 152 9.91 -3.28 13.60
C THR A 152 10.14 -4.59 14.35
N GLU A 153 11.38 -5.06 14.42
CA GLU A 153 11.75 -6.24 15.20
C GLU A 153 11.49 -6.04 16.72
N LYS A 154 11.87 -4.89 17.26
CA LYS A 154 11.61 -4.55 18.66
C LYS A 154 10.12 -4.37 18.97
N TRP A 155 9.37 -3.82 18.03
CA TRP A 155 7.91 -3.70 18.13
C TRP A 155 7.23 -5.08 18.22
N GLY A 156 7.77 -6.10 17.54
CA GLY A 156 7.34 -7.49 17.65
C GLY A 156 5.96 -7.79 17.02
N ARG A 157 5.27 -6.79 16.47
CA ARG A 157 3.90 -6.95 15.94
C ARG A 157 3.83 -7.04 14.42
N ALA A 158 4.97 -7.04 13.73
CA ALA A 158 5.01 -7.24 12.27
C ALA A 158 4.26 -8.50 11.79
N PRO A 159 4.29 -9.65 12.51
CA PRO A 159 3.52 -10.83 12.13
C PRO A 159 1.99 -10.66 12.18
N GLU A 160 1.50 -9.59 12.84
CA GLU A 160 0.07 -9.27 12.86
C GLU A 160 -0.41 -8.57 11.56
N LEU A 161 0.52 -8.16 10.70
CA LEU A 161 0.20 -7.54 9.41
C LEU A 161 -0.01 -8.60 8.33
N TYR A 162 -0.88 -8.32 7.37
CA TYR A 162 -0.95 -9.14 6.16
C TYR A 162 0.42 -9.14 5.46
N GLN A 163 0.86 -10.34 5.06
CA GLN A 163 2.20 -10.54 4.48
C GLN A 163 2.46 -9.66 3.25
N SER A 164 1.44 -9.45 2.42
CA SER A 164 1.52 -8.58 1.24
C SER A 164 1.78 -7.12 1.60
N ASN A 165 1.14 -6.62 2.67
CA ASN A 165 1.34 -5.25 3.14
C ASN A 165 2.72 -5.06 3.78
N LEU A 166 3.16 -6.01 4.60
CA LEU A 166 4.51 -5.97 5.17
C LEU A 166 5.59 -5.98 4.08
N ALA A 167 5.40 -6.82 3.04
CA ALA A 167 6.34 -6.90 1.92
C ALA A 167 6.43 -5.58 1.12
N GLY A 168 5.35 -4.80 1.06
CA GLY A 168 5.32 -3.50 0.39
C GLY A 168 6.26 -2.48 1.00
N GLY A 169 6.46 -2.51 2.32
CA GLY A 169 7.41 -1.63 3.03
C GLY A 169 8.88 -2.06 2.93
N VAL A 170 9.19 -3.14 2.18
CA VAL A 170 10.53 -3.72 2.09
C VAL A 170 11.22 -3.29 0.80
N TYR A 171 12.45 -2.79 0.92
CA TYR A 171 13.36 -2.57 -0.20
C TYR A 171 14.72 -3.23 0.08
N LYS A 172 15.20 -4.09 -0.85
CA LYS A 172 16.46 -4.86 -0.71
C LYS A 172 16.58 -5.62 0.62
N GLY A 173 15.48 -6.23 1.08
CA GLY A 173 15.44 -7.02 2.32
C GLY A 173 15.38 -6.22 3.62
N LYS A 174 15.23 -4.89 3.55
CA LYS A 174 15.15 -3.99 4.71
C LYS A 174 13.83 -3.25 4.70
N ILE A 175 13.27 -3.01 5.88
CA ILE A 175 12.00 -2.26 6.04
C ILE A 175 12.31 -0.77 6.07
N PHE A 176 11.57 0.02 5.26
CA PHE A 176 11.68 1.48 5.21
C PHE A 176 10.32 2.17 5.41
N GLY A 177 9.23 1.44 5.34
CA GLY A 177 7.89 1.95 5.58
C GLY A 177 6.98 0.90 6.20
N ILE A 178 5.94 1.35 6.89
CA ILE A 178 4.89 0.49 7.44
C ILE A 178 3.57 0.93 6.83
N TRP A 179 2.91 0.03 6.11
CA TRP A 179 1.57 0.27 5.62
C TRP A 179 0.60 0.35 6.80
N PHE A 180 -0.09 1.44 6.94
CA PHE A 180 -1.05 1.61 8.03
C PHE A 180 -2.49 1.39 7.57
N GLU A 181 -2.76 1.51 6.27
CA GLU A 181 -4.01 1.21 5.62
C GLU A 181 -3.74 0.54 4.27
N THR A 182 -4.75 -0.14 3.72
CA THR A 182 -4.70 -0.74 2.39
C THR A 182 -6.03 -0.61 1.67
N ASP A 183 -5.99 -0.83 0.39
CA ASP A 183 -7.18 -0.94 -0.45
C ASP A 183 -7.15 -2.21 -1.29
N VAL A 184 -8.33 -2.65 -1.69
CA VAL A 184 -8.53 -3.64 -2.73
C VAL A 184 -9.52 -3.09 -3.76
N ARG A 185 -9.51 -3.61 -4.97
CA ARG A 185 -10.41 -3.18 -6.03
C ARG A 185 -11.35 -4.30 -6.43
N GLY A 186 -12.64 -3.95 -6.54
CA GLY A 186 -13.71 -4.83 -6.97
C GLY A 186 -14.72 -4.08 -7.84
N MET A 187 -15.82 -4.71 -8.17
CA MET A 187 -16.85 -4.12 -9.03
C MET A 187 -17.96 -3.48 -8.19
N TRP A 188 -18.08 -2.17 -8.28
CA TRP A 188 -19.21 -1.40 -7.76
C TRP A 188 -20.30 -1.30 -8.81
N LEU A 189 -21.57 -1.39 -8.41
CA LEU A 189 -22.68 -1.39 -9.35
C LEU A 189 -23.94 -0.72 -8.76
N TRP A 190 -24.79 -0.22 -9.63
CA TRP A 190 -26.15 0.23 -9.30
C TRP A 190 -27.13 -0.90 -9.57
N LYS A 191 -27.75 -1.46 -8.52
CA LYS A 191 -28.66 -2.63 -8.60
C LYS A 191 -29.87 -2.37 -9.49
N ASP A 192 -30.48 -1.17 -9.38
CA ASP A 192 -31.63 -0.78 -10.19
C ASP A 192 -31.29 -0.64 -11.68
N LEU A 193 -30.10 -0.16 -12.03
CA LEU A 193 -29.66 -0.04 -13.43
C LEU A 193 -29.40 -1.42 -14.04
N LEU A 194 -28.87 -2.37 -13.27
CA LEU A 194 -28.74 -3.76 -13.71
C LEU A 194 -30.12 -4.37 -13.93
N ASN A 195 -31.05 -4.18 -12.98
CA ASN A 195 -32.43 -4.67 -13.07
C ASN A 195 -33.15 -4.07 -14.30
N GLN A 196 -33.00 -2.77 -14.56
CA GLN A 196 -33.58 -2.10 -15.72
C GLN A 196 -33.10 -2.72 -17.06
N ALA A 197 -31.86 -3.17 -17.10
CA ALA A 197 -31.28 -3.85 -18.24
C ALA A 197 -31.53 -5.40 -18.23
N ASN A 198 -32.21 -5.93 -17.22
CA ASN A 198 -32.33 -7.37 -16.98
C ASN A 198 -30.95 -8.08 -17.00
N ILE A 199 -30.01 -7.57 -16.23
CA ILE A 199 -28.67 -8.15 -16.06
C ILE A 199 -28.62 -8.83 -14.69
N ASP A 200 -28.31 -10.13 -14.69
CA ASP A 200 -27.89 -10.85 -13.48
C ASP A 200 -26.45 -10.42 -13.13
N PRO A 201 -26.19 -9.94 -11.90
CA PRO A 201 -24.83 -9.59 -11.45
C PRO A 201 -23.80 -10.69 -11.66
N ASN A 202 -24.21 -11.98 -11.63
CA ASN A 202 -23.31 -13.10 -11.89
C ASN A 202 -22.72 -13.09 -13.30
N MET A 203 -23.39 -12.49 -14.28
CA MET A 203 -22.83 -12.32 -15.62
C MET A 203 -21.56 -11.48 -15.63
N LEU A 204 -21.40 -10.57 -14.66
CA LEU A 204 -20.23 -9.70 -14.58
C LEU A 204 -18.96 -10.43 -14.10
N THR A 205 -19.07 -11.68 -13.65
CA THR A 205 -17.95 -12.39 -13.01
C THR A 205 -17.01 -13.10 -13.98
N THR A 206 -17.40 -13.24 -15.27
CA THR A 206 -16.53 -13.83 -16.31
C THR A 206 -16.29 -12.84 -17.47
N TRP A 207 -15.23 -13.03 -18.23
CA TRP A 207 -14.89 -12.14 -19.35
C TRP A 207 -16.00 -12.09 -20.42
N GLU A 208 -16.49 -13.24 -20.84
CA GLU A 208 -17.56 -13.33 -21.83
C GLU A 208 -18.86 -12.69 -21.29
N GLY A 209 -19.27 -13.08 -20.09
CA GLY A 209 -20.45 -12.55 -19.43
C GLY A 209 -20.36 -11.03 -19.19
N TYR A 210 -19.20 -10.53 -18.77
CA TYR A 210 -18.95 -9.10 -18.55
C TYR A 210 -19.13 -8.29 -19.85
N ILE A 211 -18.56 -8.75 -20.97
CA ILE A 211 -18.72 -8.10 -22.27
C ILE A 211 -20.19 -8.13 -22.73
N ALA A 212 -20.86 -9.28 -22.57
CA ALA A 212 -22.27 -9.41 -22.94
C ALA A 212 -23.16 -8.49 -22.09
N ALA A 213 -22.94 -8.46 -20.78
CA ALA A 213 -23.64 -7.56 -19.86
C ALA A 213 -23.40 -6.08 -20.21
N ALA A 214 -22.13 -5.70 -20.47
CA ALA A 214 -21.78 -4.34 -20.81
C ALA A 214 -22.46 -3.85 -22.10
N LYS A 215 -22.50 -4.67 -23.15
CA LYS A 215 -23.24 -4.36 -24.39
C LYS A 215 -24.72 -4.10 -24.12
N LYS A 216 -25.36 -4.96 -23.32
CA LYS A 216 -26.77 -4.86 -22.99
C LYS A 216 -27.07 -3.65 -22.09
N LEU A 217 -26.20 -3.38 -21.10
CA LEU A 217 -26.27 -2.17 -20.29
C LEU A 217 -26.16 -0.92 -21.15
N ASN A 218 -25.18 -0.86 -22.06
CA ASN A 218 -24.99 0.27 -22.97
C ASN A 218 -26.22 0.50 -23.86
N SER A 219 -26.77 -0.56 -24.47
CA SER A 219 -27.95 -0.41 -25.33
C SER A 219 -29.18 0.09 -24.56
N THR A 220 -29.34 -0.27 -23.29
CA THR A 220 -30.47 0.10 -22.45
C THR A 220 -30.33 1.50 -21.84
N LEU A 221 -29.10 1.86 -21.39
CA LEU A 221 -28.88 3.00 -20.52
C LEU A 221 -28.33 4.26 -21.22
N ARG A 222 -27.63 4.11 -22.35
CA ARG A 222 -27.09 5.27 -23.11
C ARG A 222 -28.14 6.27 -23.58
N PRO A 223 -29.38 5.88 -23.99
CA PRO A 223 -30.42 6.85 -24.28
C PRO A 223 -30.73 7.78 -23.09
N GLN A 224 -30.39 7.37 -21.87
CA GLN A 224 -30.54 8.15 -20.62
C GLN A 224 -29.26 8.89 -20.23
N GLY A 225 -28.20 8.83 -21.04
CA GLY A 225 -26.89 9.43 -20.79
C GLY A 225 -26.07 8.71 -19.73
N ILE A 226 -26.33 7.38 -19.53
CA ILE A 226 -25.62 6.52 -18.58
C ILE A 226 -24.83 5.46 -19.37
N GLU A 227 -23.53 5.34 -19.10
CA GLU A 227 -22.71 4.27 -19.65
C GLU A 227 -22.90 2.98 -18.84
N GLY A 228 -22.91 1.83 -19.51
CA GLY A 228 -23.10 0.55 -18.83
C GLY A 228 -21.93 0.19 -17.92
N VAL A 229 -20.73 0.38 -18.40
CA VAL A 229 -19.49 0.06 -17.69
C VAL A 229 -18.49 1.20 -17.83
N HIS A 230 -17.84 1.57 -16.75
CA HIS A 230 -16.68 2.45 -16.79
C HIS A 230 -15.41 1.66 -17.12
N LEU A 231 -14.75 2.01 -18.22
CA LEU A 231 -13.41 1.53 -18.53
C LEU A 231 -12.39 2.59 -18.09
N THR A 232 -11.60 2.24 -17.10
CA THR A 232 -10.61 3.15 -16.50
C THR A 232 -9.53 3.48 -17.51
N GLY A 233 -9.38 4.77 -17.83
CA GLY A 233 -8.31 5.31 -18.66
C GLY A 233 -7.26 6.08 -17.83
N ALA A 234 -6.33 6.73 -18.53
CA ALA A 234 -5.30 7.58 -17.96
C ALA A 234 -4.35 6.88 -16.95
N SER A 235 -3.85 7.64 -15.96
CA SER A 235 -2.78 7.19 -15.06
C SER A 235 -3.08 5.92 -14.26
N HIS A 236 -4.34 5.60 -14.03
CA HIS A 236 -4.79 4.43 -13.25
C HIS A 236 -5.08 3.19 -14.09
N SER A 237 -4.99 3.28 -15.43
CA SER A 237 -5.25 2.15 -16.30
C SER A 237 -4.35 0.92 -16.06
N PRO A 238 -3.06 1.04 -15.71
CA PRO A 238 -2.24 -0.11 -15.36
C PRO A 238 -2.79 -0.88 -14.15
N ASP A 239 -3.28 -0.18 -13.13
CA ASP A 239 -3.76 -0.77 -11.89
C ASP A 239 -5.01 -1.64 -12.06
N VAL A 240 -5.87 -1.32 -13.03
CA VAL A 240 -7.04 -2.15 -13.35
C VAL A 240 -6.73 -3.24 -14.38
N TRP A 241 -5.59 -3.16 -15.08
CA TRP A 241 -5.15 -4.17 -16.01
C TRP A 241 -4.29 -5.27 -15.35
N TYR A 242 -3.45 -4.92 -14.37
CA TYR A 242 -2.58 -5.89 -13.69
C TYR A 242 -3.31 -7.09 -13.10
N PRO A 243 -4.50 -6.97 -12.49
CA PRO A 243 -5.24 -8.15 -12.03
C PRO A 243 -5.50 -9.18 -13.14
N TYR A 244 -5.81 -8.76 -14.35
CA TYR A 244 -6.02 -9.68 -15.49
C TYR A 244 -4.73 -10.41 -15.88
N LEU A 245 -3.60 -9.69 -15.90
CA LEU A 245 -2.27 -10.28 -16.12
C LEU A 245 -1.97 -11.35 -15.06
N TRP A 246 -2.17 -11.04 -13.79
CA TRP A 246 -1.89 -11.94 -12.68
C TRP A 246 -2.81 -13.16 -12.63
N MET A 247 -4.09 -13.02 -12.95
CA MET A 247 -5.04 -14.14 -13.05
C MET A 247 -4.60 -15.18 -14.09
N LEU A 248 -3.95 -14.75 -15.13
CA LEU A 248 -3.41 -15.62 -16.18
C LEU A 248 -2.06 -16.24 -15.80
N GLY A 249 -1.43 -15.81 -14.72
CA GLY A 249 -0.12 -16.27 -14.25
C GLY A 249 1.06 -15.44 -14.77
N GLY A 250 0.79 -14.32 -15.42
CA GLY A 250 1.81 -13.35 -15.82
C GLY A 250 2.30 -12.47 -14.65
N ASP A 251 3.32 -11.67 -14.92
CA ASP A 251 3.85 -10.72 -13.95
C ASP A 251 4.32 -9.42 -14.63
N ILE A 252 4.44 -8.35 -13.83
CA ILE A 252 4.91 -7.04 -14.31
C ILE A 252 6.41 -7.12 -14.63
N ILE A 253 7.18 -7.67 -13.70
CA ILE A 253 8.63 -7.82 -13.81
C ILE A 253 9.05 -9.21 -13.31
N LYS A 254 10.22 -9.67 -13.77
CA LYS A 254 10.87 -10.89 -13.29
C LYS A 254 12.36 -10.66 -13.14
N GLN A 255 13.01 -11.47 -12.34
CA GLN A 255 14.49 -11.47 -12.27
C GLN A 255 15.07 -12.12 -13.54
N LYS A 256 16.15 -11.51 -14.05
CA LYS A 256 16.92 -11.98 -15.19
C LYS A 256 18.42 -11.78 -14.93
N SER A 257 19.22 -12.78 -15.23
CA SER A 257 20.69 -12.70 -15.15
C SER A 257 21.29 -11.99 -16.37
N GLY A 258 22.53 -11.52 -16.23
CA GLY A 258 23.25 -10.87 -17.34
C GLY A 258 23.02 -9.38 -17.47
N HIS A 259 22.51 -8.71 -16.43
CA HIS A 259 22.43 -7.25 -16.42
C HIS A 259 23.84 -6.64 -16.45
N PRO A 260 24.11 -5.60 -17.27
CA PRO A 260 25.46 -5.07 -17.48
C PRO A 260 26.21 -4.65 -16.21
N THR A 261 25.49 -4.15 -15.19
CA THR A 261 26.10 -3.62 -13.95
C THR A 261 25.60 -4.25 -12.65
N LYS A 262 24.49 -5.01 -12.69
CA LYS A 262 23.82 -5.53 -11.48
C LYS A 262 23.78 -7.07 -11.40
N GLY A 263 24.36 -7.79 -12.40
CA GLY A 263 24.37 -9.24 -12.47
C GLY A 263 22.97 -9.81 -12.71
N THR A 264 22.22 -10.12 -11.66
CA THR A 264 20.77 -10.45 -11.74
C THR A 264 19.97 -9.22 -11.35
N TYR A 265 19.06 -8.81 -12.21
CA TYR A 265 18.20 -7.67 -11.97
C TYR A 265 16.80 -7.85 -12.57
N TRP A 266 15.92 -6.90 -12.32
CA TRP A 266 14.56 -6.91 -12.85
C TRP A 266 14.54 -6.70 -14.35
N PHE A 267 13.62 -7.39 -15.01
CA PHE A 267 13.35 -7.32 -16.44
C PHE A 267 11.85 -7.31 -16.67
N PRO A 268 11.32 -6.57 -17.66
CA PRO A 268 9.89 -6.58 -17.97
C PRO A 268 9.40 -7.98 -18.28
N ALA A 269 8.23 -8.35 -17.75
CA ALA A 269 7.63 -9.67 -17.96
C ALA A 269 6.19 -9.59 -18.51
N TYR A 270 5.62 -8.40 -18.55
CA TYR A 270 4.23 -8.17 -18.88
C TYR A 270 3.90 -8.32 -20.38
N ASN A 271 4.89 -8.39 -21.26
CA ASN A 271 4.68 -8.68 -22.70
C ASN A 271 4.66 -10.19 -23.02
N SER A 272 4.46 -11.02 -22.00
CA SER A 272 4.30 -12.48 -22.13
C SER A 272 2.99 -12.85 -22.85
N THR A 273 2.81 -14.14 -23.12
CA THR A 273 1.53 -14.68 -23.65
C THR A 273 0.35 -14.30 -22.76
N GLU A 274 0.54 -14.33 -21.44
CA GLU A 274 -0.46 -13.96 -20.43
C GLU A 274 -0.80 -12.47 -20.54
N GLY A 275 0.22 -11.61 -20.65
CA GLY A 275 0.03 -10.18 -20.83
C GLY A 275 -0.70 -9.83 -22.11
N VAL A 276 -0.33 -10.48 -23.21
CA VAL A 276 -1.04 -10.30 -24.50
C VAL A 276 -2.50 -10.70 -24.38
N LYS A 277 -2.82 -11.85 -23.74
CA LYS A 277 -4.22 -12.28 -23.51
C LYS A 277 -4.97 -11.29 -22.61
N ALA A 278 -4.35 -10.80 -21.54
CA ALA A 278 -4.96 -9.78 -20.69
C ALA A 278 -5.25 -8.48 -21.46
N MET A 279 -4.36 -8.06 -22.36
CA MET A 279 -4.55 -6.88 -23.19
C MET A 279 -5.58 -7.11 -24.30
N GLN A 280 -5.69 -8.33 -24.82
CA GLN A 280 -6.75 -8.72 -25.74
C GLN A 280 -8.14 -8.60 -25.09
N PHE A 281 -8.27 -8.88 -23.79
CA PHE A 281 -9.53 -8.65 -23.08
C PHE A 281 -9.87 -7.16 -22.99
N ILE A 282 -8.89 -6.28 -22.79
CA ILE A 282 -9.11 -4.83 -22.88
C ILE A 282 -9.58 -4.43 -24.28
N LYS A 283 -8.90 -4.94 -25.32
CA LYS A 283 -9.32 -4.69 -26.72
C LYS A 283 -10.74 -5.18 -26.98
N ALA A 284 -11.09 -6.37 -26.49
CA ALA A 284 -12.43 -6.92 -26.65
C ALA A 284 -13.52 -6.06 -25.98
N GLN A 285 -13.20 -5.40 -24.85
CA GLN A 285 -14.10 -4.41 -24.24
C GLN A 285 -14.30 -3.20 -25.16
N VAL A 286 -13.21 -2.67 -25.74
CA VAL A 286 -13.28 -1.53 -26.67
C VAL A 286 -14.07 -1.91 -27.95
N ASP A 287 -13.79 -3.09 -28.52
CA ASP A 287 -14.50 -3.63 -29.70
C ASP A 287 -16.00 -3.89 -29.40
N ALA A 288 -16.35 -4.09 -28.13
CA ALA A 288 -17.72 -4.21 -27.64
C ALA A 288 -18.39 -2.86 -27.36
N ASP A 289 -17.80 -1.75 -27.81
CA ASP A 289 -18.27 -0.38 -27.59
C ASP A 289 -18.28 0.05 -26.12
N ILE A 290 -17.42 -0.55 -25.28
CA ILE A 290 -17.11 -0.04 -23.96
C ILE A 290 -15.99 0.99 -24.12
N LYS A 291 -16.37 2.26 -24.18
CA LYS A 291 -15.43 3.31 -24.54
C LYS A 291 -14.58 3.72 -23.35
N PRO A 292 -13.25 3.80 -23.52
CA PRO A 292 -12.41 4.44 -22.51
C PRO A 292 -12.80 5.91 -22.37
N GLN A 293 -12.70 6.43 -21.18
CA GLN A 293 -12.96 7.85 -20.95
C GLN A 293 -11.85 8.67 -21.63
N LYS A 294 -12.23 9.52 -22.59
CA LYS A 294 -11.30 10.35 -23.37
C LYS A 294 -10.60 11.43 -22.54
N ILE A 295 -11.22 11.86 -21.45
CA ILE A 295 -10.66 12.86 -20.55
C ILE A 295 -10.01 12.09 -19.40
N PRO A 296 -8.73 12.35 -19.06
CA PRO A 296 -8.13 11.81 -17.87
C PRO A 296 -8.97 12.19 -16.66
N MET A 297 -9.67 11.23 -16.09
CA MET A 297 -10.36 11.43 -14.83
C MET A 297 -9.44 10.95 -13.72
N GLY A 298 -9.20 11.83 -12.73
CA GLY A 298 -8.63 11.38 -11.48
C GLY A 298 -9.56 10.36 -10.79
N ILE A 299 -9.04 9.53 -9.90
CA ILE A 299 -9.85 8.56 -9.14
C ILE A 299 -11.08 9.25 -8.56
N GLY A 300 -10.91 10.32 -7.81
CA GLY A 300 -12.04 11.03 -7.15
C GLY A 300 -13.09 11.57 -8.11
N GLU A 301 -12.72 11.93 -9.35
CA GLU A 301 -13.69 12.39 -10.34
C GLU A 301 -14.55 11.24 -10.88
N ALA A 302 -13.93 10.07 -11.12
CA ALA A 302 -14.64 8.88 -11.55
C ALA A 302 -15.60 8.39 -10.47
N ASP A 303 -15.15 8.35 -9.19
CA ASP A 303 -15.95 8.00 -8.03
C ASP A 303 -17.18 8.91 -7.90
N TYR A 304 -16.98 10.21 -8.03
CA TYR A 304 -18.05 11.20 -8.00
C TYR A 304 -19.05 11.02 -9.16
N LYS A 305 -18.57 10.77 -10.38
CA LYS A 305 -19.44 10.51 -11.53
C LYS A 305 -20.24 9.22 -11.38
N PHE A 306 -19.66 8.20 -10.79
CA PHE A 306 -20.40 6.98 -10.46
C PHE A 306 -21.45 7.24 -9.39
N ALA A 307 -21.04 7.76 -8.24
CA ALA A 307 -21.90 7.88 -7.08
C ALA A 307 -22.92 9.03 -7.22
N ALA A 308 -22.47 10.29 -7.35
CA ALA A 308 -23.36 11.45 -7.33
C ALA A 308 -24.13 11.64 -8.62
N ASN A 309 -23.50 11.39 -9.78
CA ASN A 309 -24.09 11.63 -11.09
C ASN A 309 -24.67 10.38 -11.75
N ARG A 310 -24.43 9.17 -11.21
CA ARG A 310 -24.89 7.89 -11.77
C ARG A 310 -24.56 7.73 -13.25
N LYS A 311 -23.34 8.13 -13.66
CA LYS A 311 -22.92 8.11 -15.08
C LYS A 311 -22.50 6.73 -15.58
N PHE A 312 -22.28 5.80 -14.68
CA PHE A 312 -21.88 4.43 -14.96
C PHE A 312 -22.75 3.47 -14.17
N ALA A 313 -23.19 2.36 -14.78
CA ALA A 313 -23.93 1.32 -14.07
C ALA A 313 -22.98 0.39 -13.30
N VAL A 314 -21.78 0.12 -13.83
CA VAL A 314 -20.75 -0.72 -13.22
C VAL A 314 -19.40 -0.02 -13.33
N MET A 315 -18.60 -0.09 -12.28
CA MET A 315 -17.26 0.46 -12.21
C MET A 315 -16.34 -0.44 -11.38
N ILE A 316 -15.14 -0.72 -11.88
CA ILE A 316 -14.08 -1.38 -11.08
C ILE A 316 -13.31 -0.28 -10.37
N GLU A 317 -13.36 -0.27 -9.03
CA GLU A 317 -12.70 0.75 -8.23
C GLU A 317 -12.41 0.26 -6.80
N GLY A 318 -11.69 1.06 -6.03
CA GLY A 318 -11.16 0.71 -4.73
C GLY A 318 -12.17 0.76 -3.58
N SER A 319 -11.75 0.24 -2.44
CA SER A 319 -12.51 0.24 -1.19
C SER A 319 -12.84 1.63 -0.66
N TRP A 320 -12.17 2.67 -1.11
CA TRP A 320 -12.45 4.08 -0.75
C TRP A 320 -13.69 4.66 -1.41
N MET A 321 -14.36 3.96 -2.34
CA MET A 321 -15.57 4.43 -3.04
C MET A 321 -16.62 5.06 -2.12
N PRO A 322 -16.89 4.55 -0.89
CA PRO A 322 -17.83 5.19 0.04
C PRO A 322 -17.54 6.66 0.37
N ASN A 323 -16.30 7.14 0.20
CA ASN A 323 -15.97 8.56 0.41
C ASN A 323 -16.72 9.48 -0.55
N ALA A 324 -17.07 9.00 -1.74
CA ALA A 324 -17.85 9.74 -2.73
C ALA A 324 -19.37 9.78 -2.42
N TRP A 325 -19.83 9.13 -1.35
CA TRP A 325 -21.27 8.95 -1.05
C TRP A 325 -21.85 10.02 -0.11
N SER A 326 -21.09 11.00 0.29
CA SER A 326 -21.51 12.01 1.29
C SER A 326 -22.82 12.72 0.95
N ASN A 327 -23.16 12.82 -0.34
CA ASN A 327 -24.38 13.47 -0.83
C ASN A 327 -25.50 12.48 -1.19
N LEU A 328 -25.30 11.17 -0.97
CA LEU A 328 -26.30 10.16 -1.27
C LEU A 328 -27.26 9.97 -0.09
N THR A 329 -28.53 9.74 -0.42
CA THR A 329 -29.52 9.28 0.55
C THR A 329 -29.26 7.83 0.93
N LYS A 330 -29.79 7.41 2.10
CA LYS A 330 -29.69 5.99 2.52
C LYS A 330 -30.23 5.04 1.45
N GLN A 331 -31.36 5.36 0.83
CA GLN A 331 -31.95 4.55 -0.24
C GLN A 331 -31.00 4.39 -1.44
N GLN A 332 -30.29 5.45 -1.81
CA GLN A 332 -29.29 5.39 -2.89
C GLN A 332 -28.11 4.52 -2.49
N ILE A 333 -27.62 4.64 -1.26
CA ILE A 333 -26.51 3.81 -0.74
C ILE A 333 -26.93 2.33 -0.71
N ASP A 334 -28.14 2.02 -0.24
CA ASP A 334 -28.67 0.64 -0.20
C ASP A 334 -28.83 0.03 -1.61
N ASN A 335 -28.94 0.89 -2.64
CA ASN A 335 -29.02 0.48 -4.05
C ASN A 335 -27.65 0.25 -4.72
N ILE A 336 -26.55 0.67 -4.09
CA ILE A 336 -25.20 0.32 -4.56
C ILE A 336 -24.91 -1.13 -4.16
N GLY A 337 -24.36 -1.90 -5.09
CA GLY A 337 -23.87 -3.26 -4.87
C GLY A 337 -22.37 -3.34 -5.03
N PHE A 338 -21.77 -4.41 -4.52
CA PHE A 338 -20.35 -4.71 -4.66
C PHE A 338 -20.15 -6.19 -5.00
N ILE A 339 -19.31 -6.48 -5.98
CA ILE A 339 -18.86 -7.83 -6.30
C ILE A 339 -17.36 -7.89 -5.96
N PRO A 340 -16.94 -8.75 -5.02
CA PRO A 340 -15.57 -8.78 -4.48
C PRO A 340 -14.60 -9.50 -5.42
N MET A 341 -14.62 -9.15 -6.70
CA MET A 341 -13.70 -9.70 -7.69
C MET A 341 -13.66 -8.87 -8.97
N PHE A 342 -12.60 -9.08 -9.74
CA PHE A 342 -12.54 -8.73 -11.16
C PHE A 342 -13.19 -9.84 -11.99
N PRO A 343 -13.69 -9.53 -13.20
CA PRO A 343 -14.09 -10.57 -14.14
C PRO A 343 -12.93 -11.53 -14.41
N VAL A 344 -13.17 -12.83 -14.27
CA VAL A 344 -12.13 -13.85 -14.53
C VAL A 344 -12.20 -14.37 -15.96
N PRO A 345 -11.09 -14.84 -16.53
CA PRO A 345 -11.13 -15.56 -17.79
C PRO A 345 -12.08 -16.76 -17.70
N ASP A 346 -12.82 -17.01 -18.78
CA ASP A 346 -13.71 -18.16 -18.86
C ASP A 346 -12.95 -19.45 -18.54
N ASN A 347 -13.57 -20.34 -17.80
CA ASN A 347 -12.99 -21.57 -17.23
C ASN A 347 -11.88 -21.34 -16.15
N LYS A 348 -11.78 -20.16 -15.57
CA LYS A 348 -10.94 -19.88 -14.41
C LYS A 348 -11.80 -19.51 -13.21
N THR A 349 -11.32 -19.88 -12.02
CA THR A 349 -11.97 -19.54 -10.74
C THR A 349 -11.11 -18.64 -9.86
N LYS A 350 -9.81 -18.53 -10.21
CA LYS A 350 -8.87 -17.75 -9.41
C LYS A 350 -8.97 -16.29 -9.81
N THR A 351 -9.41 -15.47 -8.89
CA THR A 351 -9.39 -14.00 -9.01
C THR A 351 -8.08 -13.41 -8.49
N SER A 352 -7.81 -12.18 -8.86
CA SER A 352 -6.76 -11.33 -8.29
C SER A 352 -7.28 -9.92 -8.16
N THR A 353 -6.70 -9.15 -7.26
CA THR A 353 -6.95 -7.70 -7.14
C THR A 353 -5.64 -6.97 -7.00
N MET A 354 -5.62 -5.70 -7.39
CA MET A 354 -4.52 -4.81 -7.07
C MET A 354 -4.71 -4.30 -5.66
N MET A 355 -3.64 -4.34 -4.86
CA MET A 355 -3.58 -3.71 -3.55
C MET A 355 -2.76 -2.43 -3.65
N GLY A 356 -3.33 -1.35 -3.18
CA GLY A 356 -2.66 -0.11 -2.90
C GLY A 356 -2.52 0.11 -1.41
N GLY A 357 -1.98 1.25 -1.05
CA GLY A 357 -1.89 1.67 0.34
C GLY A 357 -0.79 2.71 0.54
N TRP A 358 -0.88 3.35 1.68
CA TRP A 358 0.02 4.41 2.09
C TRP A 358 0.89 3.94 3.26
N GLU A 359 2.13 4.36 3.23
CA GLU A 359 3.16 3.93 4.16
C GLU A 359 3.65 5.09 5.01
N LEU A 360 3.77 4.82 6.30
CA LEU A 360 4.42 5.71 7.25
C LEU A 360 5.92 5.42 7.24
N SER A 361 6.70 6.44 6.94
CA SER A 361 8.16 6.37 6.89
C SER A 361 8.79 7.50 7.71
N ILE A 362 10.05 7.30 8.10
CA ILE A 362 10.83 8.28 8.84
C ILE A 362 11.95 8.78 7.92
N PRO A 363 12.02 10.06 7.57
CA PRO A 363 13.11 10.61 6.79
C PRO A 363 14.48 10.35 7.45
N ALA A 364 15.50 10.10 6.62
CA ALA A 364 16.87 9.87 7.11
C ALA A 364 17.43 11.07 7.89
N THR A 365 16.95 12.28 7.56
CA THR A 365 17.34 13.56 8.17
C THR A 365 16.62 13.87 9.48
N SER A 366 15.60 13.08 9.90
CA SER A 366 14.91 13.30 11.17
C SER A 366 15.88 13.23 12.34
N SER A 367 15.78 14.19 13.24
CA SER A 367 16.49 14.21 14.53
C SER A 367 15.72 13.47 15.65
N HIS A 368 14.44 13.12 15.42
CA HIS A 368 13.54 12.54 16.41
C HIS A 368 13.09 11.11 16.03
N LYS A 369 13.96 10.32 15.39
CA LYS A 369 13.61 9.00 14.81
C LYS A 369 12.91 8.06 15.78
N GLN A 370 13.39 7.98 17.05
CA GLN A 370 12.78 7.12 18.05
C GLN A 370 11.37 7.59 18.41
N LEU A 371 11.19 8.88 18.62
CA LEU A 371 9.90 9.47 18.98
C LEU A 371 8.91 9.37 17.78
N ALA A 372 9.39 9.58 16.56
CA ALA A 372 8.59 9.40 15.35
C ALA A 372 8.12 7.95 15.23
N TRP A 373 8.98 6.98 15.52
CA TRP A 373 8.61 5.57 15.54
C TRP A 373 7.54 5.25 16.61
N GLU A 374 7.69 5.74 17.82
CA GLU A 374 6.70 5.54 18.88
C GLU A 374 5.33 6.14 18.54
N ILE A 375 5.32 7.27 17.82
CA ILE A 375 4.07 7.84 17.28
C ILE A 375 3.48 6.90 16.22
N ILE A 376 4.27 6.37 15.30
CA ILE A 376 3.83 5.39 14.28
C ILE A 376 3.25 4.14 14.96
N GLU A 377 3.92 3.59 15.98
CA GLU A 377 3.39 2.47 16.75
C GLU A 377 2.02 2.78 17.38
N ASN A 378 1.85 3.98 17.91
CA ASN A 378 0.58 4.41 18.47
C ASN A 378 -0.50 4.61 17.41
N MET A 379 -0.15 5.12 16.21
CA MET A 379 -1.07 5.20 15.09
C MET A 379 -1.63 3.83 14.69
N LEU A 380 -0.80 2.78 14.79
CA LEU A 380 -1.17 1.41 14.44
C LEU A 380 -1.98 0.68 15.54
N LYS A 381 -2.20 1.29 16.71
CA LYS A 381 -3.05 0.68 17.74
C LYS A 381 -4.51 0.64 17.27
N PRO A 382 -5.22 -0.48 17.49
CA PRO A 382 -6.61 -0.62 17.06
C PRO A 382 -7.54 0.50 17.53
N GLU A 383 -7.37 1.00 18.75
CA GLU A 383 -8.17 2.09 19.30
C GLU A 383 -7.93 3.45 18.65
N VAL A 384 -6.78 3.65 18.03
CA VAL A 384 -6.41 4.87 17.30
C VAL A 384 -6.75 4.72 15.81
N LEU A 385 -6.38 3.59 15.21
CA LEU A 385 -6.50 3.37 13.77
C LEU A 385 -7.95 3.08 13.32
N SER A 386 -8.70 2.26 14.08
CA SER A 386 -10.03 1.81 13.66
C SER A 386 -11.05 2.96 13.45
N PRO A 387 -11.13 3.98 14.34
CA PRO A 387 -12.03 5.13 14.10
C PRO A 387 -11.66 5.93 12.84
N TRP A 388 -10.36 5.99 12.52
CA TRP A 388 -9.89 6.68 11.33
C TRP A 388 -10.25 5.89 10.06
N LEU A 389 -9.97 4.57 10.02
CA LEU A 389 -10.33 3.70 8.89
C LEU A 389 -11.83 3.73 8.61
N ALA A 390 -12.66 3.67 9.67
CA ALA A 390 -14.11 3.72 9.55
C ALA A 390 -14.61 5.00 8.86
N LYS A 391 -13.95 6.14 9.12
CA LYS A 391 -14.31 7.44 8.52
C LYS A 391 -13.82 7.58 7.09
N GLN A 392 -12.73 6.89 6.73
CA GLN A 392 -12.08 7.01 5.42
C GLN A 392 -12.47 5.88 4.46
N GLY A 393 -13.11 4.82 4.93
CA GLY A 393 -13.46 3.66 4.11
C GLY A 393 -12.26 2.82 3.67
N PHE A 394 -11.08 3.02 4.27
CA PHE A 394 -9.90 2.20 4.01
C PHE A 394 -9.89 0.92 4.84
N LEU A 395 -9.16 -0.08 4.38
CA LEU A 395 -9.04 -1.37 5.04
C LEU A 395 -7.79 -1.41 5.93
N PRO A 396 -7.84 -2.18 7.04
CA PRO A 396 -6.69 -2.36 7.89
C PRO A 396 -5.64 -3.24 7.22
N THR A 397 -4.39 -2.98 7.55
CA THR A 397 -3.27 -3.88 7.24
C THR A 397 -3.09 -4.96 8.30
N GLN A 398 -3.80 -4.88 9.42
CA GLN A 398 -3.72 -5.80 10.55
C GLN A 398 -4.76 -6.91 10.42
N ILE A 399 -4.31 -8.16 10.54
CA ILE A 399 -5.16 -9.37 10.48
C ILE A 399 -6.24 -9.33 11.56
N THR A 400 -5.89 -8.89 12.77
CA THR A 400 -6.81 -8.79 13.91
C THR A 400 -7.95 -7.79 13.68
N LEU A 401 -7.73 -6.73 12.94
CA LEU A 401 -8.79 -5.79 12.55
C LEU A 401 -9.60 -6.32 11.37
N GLY A 402 -8.98 -7.08 10.46
CA GLY A 402 -9.66 -7.64 9.30
C GLY A 402 -10.55 -8.84 9.65
N GLN A 403 -10.04 -9.80 10.39
CA GLN A 403 -10.62 -11.14 10.52
C GLN A 403 -11.27 -11.44 11.89
N ASP A 404 -10.82 -10.77 12.95
CA ASP A 404 -11.33 -11.05 14.30
C ASP A 404 -12.73 -10.49 14.54
N THR A 405 -13.32 -10.93 15.65
CA THR A 405 -14.63 -10.44 16.14
C THR A 405 -14.50 -9.48 17.32
N ASN A 406 -13.34 -8.87 17.52
CA ASN A 406 -13.13 -7.86 18.55
C ASN A 406 -13.95 -6.58 18.30
N ALA A 407 -14.04 -5.71 19.30
CA ALA A 407 -14.87 -4.51 19.24
C ALA A 407 -14.48 -3.56 18.08
N TYR A 408 -13.18 -3.47 17.78
CA TYR A 408 -12.66 -2.59 16.72
C TYR A 408 -12.96 -3.13 15.33
N ALA A 409 -12.77 -4.43 15.10
CA ALA A 409 -13.15 -5.10 13.86
C ALA A 409 -14.67 -5.01 13.63
N ASN A 410 -15.48 -5.21 14.67
CA ASN A 410 -16.94 -5.06 14.58
C ASN A 410 -17.36 -3.60 14.32
N HIS A 411 -16.60 -2.62 14.82
CA HIS A 411 -16.83 -1.21 14.47
C HIS A 411 -16.60 -0.96 12.98
N LEU A 412 -15.52 -1.50 12.39
CA LEU A 412 -15.24 -1.40 10.96
C LEU A 412 -16.33 -2.05 10.10
N ARG A 413 -16.77 -3.27 10.45
CA ARG A 413 -17.88 -3.97 9.76
C ARG A 413 -19.18 -3.17 9.73
N LYS A 414 -19.47 -2.46 10.81
CA LYS A 414 -20.68 -1.60 10.88
C LYS A 414 -20.55 -0.30 10.11
N SER A 415 -19.32 0.19 9.95
CA SER A 415 -19.05 1.53 9.40
C SER A 415 -18.71 1.52 7.92
N ILE A 416 -18.06 0.45 7.45
CA ILE A 416 -17.59 0.32 6.06
C ILE A 416 -18.52 -0.66 5.33
N PRO A 417 -19.27 -0.21 4.31
CA PRO A 417 -20.09 -1.08 3.49
C PRO A 417 -19.26 -2.19 2.83
N TYR A 418 -19.77 -3.41 2.79
CA TYR A 418 -19.10 -4.57 2.17
C TYR A 418 -17.72 -4.91 2.77
N TYR A 419 -17.50 -4.57 4.04
CA TYR A 419 -16.22 -4.75 4.71
C TYR A 419 -15.68 -6.18 4.61
N ASP A 420 -16.47 -7.18 5.00
CA ASP A 420 -16.04 -8.59 4.99
C ASP A 420 -15.78 -9.11 3.57
N ASP A 421 -16.56 -8.65 2.57
CA ASP A 421 -16.32 -8.98 1.16
C ASP A 421 -14.94 -8.43 0.72
N MET A 422 -14.63 -7.18 1.05
CA MET A 422 -13.35 -6.57 0.71
C MET A 422 -12.17 -7.21 1.45
N ILE A 423 -12.32 -7.52 2.74
CA ILE A 423 -11.29 -8.25 3.51
C ILE A 423 -11.01 -9.62 2.90
N SER A 424 -12.04 -10.31 2.39
CA SER A 424 -11.88 -11.61 1.73
C SER A 424 -11.00 -11.56 0.46
N MET A 425 -10.85 -10.37 -0.14
CA MET A 425 -10.02 -10.18 -1.34
C MET A 425 -8.53 -10.04 -1.03
N ILE A 426 -8.15 -9.59 0.18
CA ILE A 426 -6.75 -9.31 0.56
C ILE A 426 -5.80 -10.51 0.27
N PRO A 427 -6.17 -11.78 0.59
CA PRO A 427 -5.30 -12.91 0.28
C PRO A 427 -4.99 -13.12 -1.20
N ASN A 428 -5.84 -12.60 -2.09
CA ASN A 428 -5.66 -12.64 -3.55
C ASN A 428 -5.08 -11.33 -4.10
N GLY A 429 -4.81 -10.38 -3.23
CA GLY A 429 -4.27 -9.08 -3.57
C GLY A 429 -2.77 -9.12 -3.84
N ARG A 430 -2.33 -8.31 -4.78
CA ARG A 430 -0.92 -8.13 -5.11
C ARG A 430 -0.58 -6.65 -5.13
N ALA A 431 0.54 -6.31 -4.50
CA ALA A 431 1.12 -4.98 -4.58
C ALA A 431 1.89 -4.80 -5.89
N ARG A 432 2.06 -3.56 -6.29
CA ARG A 432 2.93 -3.17 -7.40
C ARG A 432 4.40 -3.37 -7.01
N PRO A 433 5.32 -3.55 -7.99
CA PRO A 433 6.74 -3.70 -7.69
C PRO A 433 7.31 -2.50 -6.93
N ASN A 434 7.99 -2.77 -5.82
CA ASN A 434 8.67 -1.74 -5.03
C ASN A 434 10.12 -1.57 -5.49
N ILE A 435 10.30 -1.03 -6.69
CA ILE A 435 11.61 -0.73 -7.28
C ILE A 435 11.66 0.72 -7.77
N PRO A 436 12.84 1.34 -7.81
CA PRO A 436 12.97 2.75 -8.20
C PRO A 436 12.43 3.08 -9.58
N GLU A 437 12.52 2.14 -10.50
CA GLU A 437 12.13 2.31 -11.90
C GLU A 437 10.63 2.04 -12.14
N TYR A 438 9.85 1.68 -11.09
CA TYR A 438 8.46 1.26 -11.27
C TYR A 438 7.59 2.31 -11.97
N GLN A 439 7.74 3.59 -11.63
CA GLN A 439 6.93 4.65 -12.25
C GLN A 439 7.15 4.74 -13.78
N ALA A 440 8.40 4.60 -14.24
CA ALA A 440 8.69 4.55 -15.66
C ALA A 440 8.04 3.32 -16.33
N ILE A 441 8.06 2.17 -15.64
CA ILE A 441 7.40 0.94 -16.12
C ILE A 441 5.88 1.14 -16.21
N ALA A 442 5.27 1.70 -15.17
CA ALA A 442 3.83 1.97 -15.13
C ALA A 442 3.41 2.93 -16.26
N GLU A 443 4.20 3.97 -16.51
CA GLU A 443 3.95 4.90 -17.61
C GLU A 443 4.05 4.22 -18.99
N HIS A 444 5.02 3.34 -19.21
CA HIS A 444 5.11 2.59 -20.47
C HIS A 444 3.92 1.64 -20.66
N VAL A 445 3.45 0.99 -19.58
CA VAL A 445 2.25 0.14 -19.62
C VAL A 445 1.01 1.00 -19.89
N ARG A 446 0.89 2.16 -19.25
CA ARG A 446 -0.20 3.11 -19.50
C ARG A 446 -0.26 3.54 -20.96
N GLN A 447 0.88 3.88 -21.55
CA GLN A 447 0.94 4.21 -22.99
C GLN A 447 0.52 3.05 -23.87
N ALA A 448 0.92 1.82 -23.55
CA ALA A 448 0.48 0.64 -24.29
C ALA A 448 -1.04 0.40 -24.19
N LEU A 449 -1.63 0.64 -23.01
CA LEU A 449 -3.08 0.59 -22.83
C LEU A 449 -3.78 1.67 -23.66
N ASP A 450 -3.30 2.91 -23.68
CA ASP A 450 -3.84 3.98 -24.49
C ASP A 450 -3.76 3.64 -26.00
N GLU A 451 -2.63 3.09 -26.46
CA GLU A 451 -2.46 2.66 -27.85
C GLU A 451 -3.50 1.61 -28.26
N VAL A 452 -3.85 0.69 -27.35
CA VAL A 452 -4.90 -0.31 -27.56
C VAL A 452 -6.30 0.30 -27.44
N PHE A 453 -6.54 1.17 -26.45
CA PHE A 453 -7.82 1.85 -26.27
C PHE A 453 -8.23 2.69 -27.48
N TYR A 454 -7.28 3.34 -28.12
CA TYR A 454 -7.53 4.18 -29.31
C TYR A 454 -7.27 3.46 -30.63
N GLY A 455 -6.96 2.14 -30.59
CA GLY A 455 -6.79 1.33 -31.79
C GLY A 455 -5.58 1.70 -32.64
N THR A 456 -4.56 2.34 -32.06
CA THR A 456 -3.34 2.75 -32.77
C THR A 456 -2.32 1.62 -32.87
N LYS A 457 -2.40 0.62 -31.97
CA LYS A 457 -1.58 -0.60 -32.01
C LYS A 457 -2.37 -1.82 -31.58
N GLU A 458 -1.96 -2.97 -32.10
CA GLU A 458 -2.43 -4.25 -31.59
C GLU A 458 -1.78 -4.60 -30.24
N PRO A 459 -2.47 -5.38 -29.36
CA PRO A 459 -2.03 -5.70 -28.01
C PRO A 459 -0.58 -6.16 -27.89
N LYS A 460 -0.15 -7.09 -28.77
CA LYS A 460 1.21 -7.62 -28.72
C LYS A 460 2.25 -6.55 -29.02
N GLN A 461 2.04 -5.77 -30.08
CA GLN A 461 2.98 -4.72 -30.47
C GLN A 461 3.08 -3.62 -29.40
N ALA A 462 1.94 -3.17 -28.87
CA ALA A 462 1.92 -2.16 -27.79
C ALA A 462 2.71 -2.63 -26.58
N LEU A 463 2.53 -3.88 -26.13
CA LEU A 463 3.25 -4.45 -25.00
C LEU A 463 4.74 -4.68 -25.29
N ASP A 464 5.12 -5.11 -26.49
CA ASP A 464 6.53 -5.31 -26.87
C ASP A 464 7.30 -3.98 -26.87
N ASP A 465 6.71 -2.95 -27.46
CA ASP A 465 7.28 -1.60 -27.50
C ASP A 465 7.44 -1.01 -26.09
N ALA A 466 6.42 -1.19 -25.24
CA ALA A 466 6.46 -0.77 -23.85
C ALA A 466 7.53 -1.55 -23.06
N ALA A 467 7.64 -2.87 -23.27
CA ALA A 467 8.64 -3.70 -22.60
C ALA A 467 10.07 -3.32 -23.03
N ALA A 468 10.29 -2.99 -24.30
CA ALA A 468 11.59 -2.49 -24.76
C ALA A 468 11.98 -1.17 -24.08
N LYS A 469 11.05 -0.22 -23.95
CA LYS A 469 11.26 1.03 -23.19
C LYS A 469 11.56 0.74 -21.71
N SER A 470 10.80 -0.17 -21.10
CA SER A 470 11.00 -0.54 -19.69
C SER A 470 12.33 -1.27 -19.46
N ALA A 471 12.75 -2.14 -20.36
CA ALA A 471 14.06 -2.78 -20.30
C ALA A 471 15.17 -1.71 -20.32
N LYS A 472 15.08 -0.74 -21.21
CA LYS A 472 16.04 0.40 -21.25
C LYS A 472 16.03 1.21 -19.95
N ALA A 473 14.87 1.49 -19.36
CA ALA A 473 14.77 2.20 -18.07
C ALA A 473 15.42 1.40 -16.94
N LEU A 474 15.35 0.05 -16.99
CA LEU A 474 16.00 -0.86 -16.04
C LEU A 474 17.51 -1.05 -16.31
N GLY A 475 18.05 -0.49 -17.42
CA GLY A 475 19.47 -0.55 -17.76
C GLY A 475 19.90 -1.76 -18.60
N TRP A 476 18.95 -2.45 -19.26
CA TRP A 476 19.20 -3.56 -20.19
C TRP A 476 19.48 -3.07 -21.61
#